data_ea3ec6a9a28b45ca2231b42a1cf9f560
#
_entry.id   ea3ec6a9a28b45ca2231b42a1cf9f560
#
_cell.length_a   1.000
_cell.length_b   1.000
_cell.length_c   1.000
_cell.angle_alpha   90.00
_cell.angle_beta   90.00
_cell.angle_gamma   90.00
#
_symmetry.space_group_name_H-M   'P 1'
#
loop_
_entity.id
_entity.type
_entity.pdbx_description
1 polymer ?
#
loop_
_entity_poly.entity_id
_entity_poly.type
_entity_poly.pdbx_seq_one_letter_code
_entity_poly.pdbx_strand_id
1 'polypeptide(L)'
;MIRVGLVSLLEDWGHGAYSAGDASGAIAILEANRSIELVITDVDMPGSMDGIALANYVARRWPPVRLIVVSGKVAPADCDLPEGARFFSKPYHDQVMHSAIEEMRAR
;
A
#
# COMPACT_ATOMS: atom_id res chain seq x y z
N MET A 1 2.14 8.50 4.67
CA MET A 1 1.42 7.40 4.01
C MET A 1 1.37 7.64 2.52
N ILE A 2 1.56 6.61 1.73
CA ILE A 2 1.40 6.66 0.28
C ILE A 2 0.25 5.77 -0.16
N ARG A 3 -0.58 6.30 -1.06
CA ARG A 3 -1.59 5.52 -1.78
C ARG A 3 -1.12 5.37 -3.22
N VAL A 4 -1.12 4.17 -3.73
CA VAL A 4 -0.66 3.87 -5.08
C VAL A 4 -1.80 3.23 -5.87
N GLY A 5 -2.05 3.72 -7.07
CA GLY A 5 -3.12 3.26 -7.92
C GLY A 5 -4.44 3.96 -7.58
N LEU A 6 -5.54 3.23 -7.68
CA LEU A 6 -6.88 3.78 -7.52
C LEU A 6 -7.48 3.59 -6.12
N VAL A 7 -6.66 3.49 -5.11
CA VAL A 7 -7.16 3.40 -3.73
C VAL A 7 -7.61 4.78 -3.29
N SER A 8 -8.91 4.94 -3.06
CA SER A 8 -9.50 6.25 -2.83
C SER A 8 -10.20 6.31 -1.48
N LEU A 9 -9.48 6.47 -0.38
CA LEU A 9 -10.21 6.42 0.86
C LEU A 9 -9.71 7.23 1.99
N LEU A 10 -8.57 7.79 1.97
CA LEU A 10 -7.94 8.09 3.24
C LEU A 10 -7.77 9.56 3.53
N GLU A 11 -8.37 10.39 2.71
CA GLU A 11 -8.16 11.83 2.79
C GLU A 11 -8.70 12.44 4.08
N ASP A 12 -9.76 11.83 4.62
CA ASP A 12 -10.45 12.40 5.77
C ASP A 12 -9.96 11.88 7.13
N TRP A 13 -8.91 11.06 7.13
CA TRP A 13 -8.49 10.42 8.37
C TRP A 13 -7.34 11.13 9.09
N GLY A 14 -7.06 12.35 8.69
CA GLY A 14 -6.07 13.18 9.41
C GLY A 14 -4.63 12.78 9.23
N HIS A 15 -4.33 11.92 8.27
CA HIS A 15 -2.96 11.49 7.99
C HIS A 15 -2.38 12.31 6.84
N GLY A 16 -1.15 12.72 6.95
CA GLY A 16 -0.43 13.26 5.81
C GLY A 16 -0.32 12.17 4.74
N ALA A 17 -0.82 12.43 3.55
CA ALA A 17 -0.88 11.42 2.51
C ALA A 17 -0.30 11.93 1.20
N TYR A 18 0.44 11.05 0.52
CA TYR A 18 0.90 11.24 -0.84
C TYR A 18 0.14 10.30 -1.75
N SER A 19 0.05 10.64 -3.02
CA SER A 19 -0.58 9.78 -4.02
C SER A 19 0.38 9.54 -5.17
N ALA A 20 0.39 8.32 -5.68
CA ALA A 20 1.16 7.96 -6.86
C ALA A 20 0.28 7.13 -7.79
N GLY A 21 0.39 7.36 -9.08
CA GLY A 21 -0.39 6.62 -10.07
C GLY A 21 0.23 5.28 -10.44
N ASP A 22 1.51 5.11 -10.18
CA ASP A 22 2.23 3.88 -10.50
C ASP A 22 3.37 3.65 -9.52
N ALA A 23 4.04 2.51 -9.66
CA ALA A 23 5.12 2.13 -8.77
C ALA A 23 6.31 3.08 -8.83
N SER A 24 6.63 3.56 -10.03
CA SER A 24 7.72 4.50 -10.23
C SER A 24 7.53 5.77 -9.41
N GLY A 25 6.32 6.33 -9.45
CA GLY A 25 5.98 7.51 -8.67
C GLY A 25 6.05 7.24 -7.17
N ALA A 26 5.58 6.08 -6.75
CA ALA A 26 5.61 5.70 -5.33
C ALA A 26 7.06 5.58 -4.83
N ILE A 27 7.93 4.96 -5.60
CA ILE A 27 9.34 4.79 -5.24
C ILE A 27 10.01 6.16 -5.11
N ALA A 28 9.74 7.07 -6.05
CA ALA A 28 10.29 8.42 -6.00
C ALA A 28 9.88 9.16 -4.73
N ILE A 29 8.61 9.01 -4.34
CA ILE A 29 8.10 9.64 -3.11
C ILE A 29 8.78 9.03 -1.88
N LEU A 30 8.93 7.72 -1.84
CA LEU A 30 9.58 7.04 -0.72
C LEU A 30 11.05 7.44 -0.59
N GLU A 31 11.74 7.61 -1.70
CA GLU A 31 13.13 8.05 -1.68
C GLU A 31 13.29 9.48 -1.18
N ALA A 32 12.30 10.31 -1.44
CA ALA A 32 12.33 11.72 -1.03
C ALA A 32 11.81 11.97 0.39
N ASN A 33 11.05 11.01 0.95
CA ASN A 33 10.33 11.23 2.21
C ASN A 33 10.52 10.04 3.15
N ARG A 34 11.48 10.15 4.04
CA ARG A 34 11.80 9.07 4.98
C ARG A 34 10.81 8.93 6.13
N SER A 35 9.89 9.85 6.25
CA SER A 35 8.87 9.81 7.28
C SER A 35 7.69 8.91 6.92
N ILE A 36 7.64 8.36 5.71
CA ILE A 36 6.54 7.51 5.30
C ILE A 36 6.65 6.16 6.01
N GLU A 37 5.55 5.78 6.67
CA GLU A 37 5.50 4.56 7.47
C GLU A 37 4.58 3.49 6.88
N LEU A 38 3.71 3.88 5.93
CA LEU A 38 2.71 2.97 5.39
C LEU A 38 2.49 3.25 3.90
N VAL A 39 2.47 2.17 3.12
CA VAL A 39 2.13 2.21 1.70
C VAL A 39 0.89 1.35 1.48
N ILE A 40 -0.12 1.92 0.82
CA ILE A 40 -1.31 1.19 0.38
C ILE A 40 -1.28 1.16 -1.13
N THR A 41 -1.30 -0.03 -1.71
CA THR A 41 -1.20 -0.18 -3.17
C THR A 41 -2.25 -1.12 -3.72
N ASP A 42 -2.79 -0.78 -4.90
CA ASP A 42 -3.53 -1.72 -5.71
C ASP A 42 -2.56 -2.70 -6.35
N VAL A 43 -3.02 -3.94 -6.55
CA VAL A 43 -2.26 -4.92 -7.34
C VAL A 43 -2.22 -4.48 -8.81
N ASP A 44 -3.36 -4.08 -9.34
CA ASP A 44 -3.47 -3.68 -10.75
C ASP A 44 -3.07 -2.22 -10.91
N MET A 45 -1.91 -1.99 -11.49
CA MET A 45 -1.40 -0.64 -11.74
C MET A 45 -0.80 -0.56 -13.14
N PRO A 46 -0.84 0.63 -13.77
CA PRO A 46 -0.12 0.82 -15.03
C PRO A 46 1.39 0.78 -14.80
N GLY A 47 2.13 0.53 -15.86
CA GLY A 47 3.58 0.53 -15.82
C GLY A 47 4.16 -0.87 -15.75
N SER A 48 5.46 -0.96 -15.53
CA SER A 48 6.21 -2.20 -15.58
C SER A 48 6.17 -3.00 -14.28
N MET A 49 5.66 -2.42 -13.21
CA MET A 49 5.65 -3.06 -11.89
C MET A 49 4.23 -3.00 -11.32
N ASP A 50 3.66 -4.14 -10.96
CA ASP A 50 2.36 -4.17 -10.30
C ASP A 50 2.50 -3.95 -8.79
N GLY A 51 1.37 -3.94 -8.08
CA GLY A 51 1.37 -3.68 -6.65
C GLY A 51 2.05 -4.74 -5.82
N ILE A 52 2.06 -6.00 -6.28
CA ILE A 52 2.74 -7.08 -5.57
C ILE A 52 4.25 -6.90 -5.70
N ALA A 53 4.73 -6.63 -6.89
CA ALA A 53 6.15 -6.36 -7.12
C ALA A 53 6.61 -5.13 -6.35
N LEU A 54 5.79 -4.08 -6.33
CA LEU A 54 6.09 -2.88 -5.54
C LEU A 54 6.18 -3.21 -4.05
N ALA A 55 5.22 -3.97 -3.53
CA ALA A 55 5.24 -4.35 -2.12
C ALA A 55 6.51 -5.08 -1.73
N ASN A 56 6.94 -6.02 -2.57
CA ASN A 56 8.18 -6.76 -2.32
C ASN A 56 9.41 -5.85 -2.42
N TYR A 57 9.42 -4.93 -3.37
CA TYR A 57 10.50 -3.97 -3.50
C TYR A 57 10.61 -3.08 -2.25
N VAL A 58 9.48 -2.55 -1.79
CA VAL A 58 9.45 -1.70 -0.59
C VAL A 58 9.89 -2.46 0.64
N ALA A 59 9.46 -3.71 0.78
CA ALA A 59 9.83 -4.53 1.92
C ALA A 59 11.35 -4.77 1.99
N ARG A 60 11.99 -4.90 0.85
CA ARG A 60 13.44 -5.08 0.80
C ARG A 60 14.21 -3.77 1.01
N ARG A 61 13.69 -2.69 0.45
CA ARG A 61 14.40 -1.40 0.45
C ARG A 61 14.18 -0.61 1.73
N TRP A 62 12.97 -0.65 2.25
CA TRP A 62 12.57 0.09 3.44
C TRP A 62 11.85 -0.85 4.42
N PRO A 63 12.56 -1.75 5.10
CA PRO A 63 11.94 -2.75 5.95
C PRO A 63 10.97 -2.23 7.02
N PRO A 64 11.18 -1.03 7.60
CA PRO A 64 10.23 -0.51 8.58
C PRO A 64 8.89 -0.07 8.01
N VAL A 65 8.79 0.14 6.68
CA VAL A 65 7.55 0.57 6.05
C VAL A 65 6.55 -0.57 6.05
N ARG A 66 5.33 -0.30 6.47
CA ARG A 66 4.25 -1.29 6.48
C ARG A 66 3.49 -1.23 5.17
N LEU A 67 2.89 -2.37 4.81
CA LEU A 67 2.28 -2.53 3.49
C LEU A 67 0.86 -3.06 3.60
N ILE A 68 -0.04 -2.45 2.83
CA ILE A 68 -1.39 -2.95 2.57
C ILE A 68 -1.56 -3.08 1.07
N VAL A 69 -1.99 -4.24 0.62
CA VAL A 69 -2.21 -4.53 -0.80
C VAL A 69 -3.68 -4.80 -1.02
N VAL A 70 -4.26 -4.20 -2.04
CA VAL A 70 -5.69 -4.27 -2.34
C VAL A 70 -5.89 -4.79 -3.75
N SER A 71 -6.83 -5.73 -3.93
CA SER A 71 -7.14 -6.24 -5.26
C SER A 71 -8.59 -6.67 -5.37
N GLY A 72 -9.17 -6.44 -6.54
CA GLY A 72 -10.50 -6.93 -6.88
C GLY A 72 -10.48 -8.23 -7.67
N LYS A 73 -9.31 -8.69 -8.10
CA LYS A 73 -9.19 -9.81 -9.03
C LYS A 73 -8.34 -10.97 -8.52
N VAL A 74 -7.38 -10.69 -7.64
CA VAL A 74 -6.40 -11.68 -7.22
C VAL A 74 -6.70 -12.10 -5.79
N ALA A 75 -6.67 -13.40 -5.51
CA ALA A 75 -6.85 -13.91 -4.15
C ALA A 75 -5.54 -13.85 -3.39
N PRO A 76 -5.58 -13.69 -2.05
CA PRO A 76 -4.35 -13.64 -1.25
C PRO A 76 -3.46 -14.88 -1.44
N ALA A 77 -4.07 -16.04 -1.63
CA ALA A 77 -3.32 -17.29 -1.82
C ALA A 77 -2.52 -17.32 -3.13
N ASP A 78 -2.90 -16.48 -4.09
CA ASP A 78 -2.26 -16.40 -5.39
C ASP A 78 -1.23 -15.29 -5.47
N CYS A 79 -0.97 -14.61 -4.36
CA CYS A 79 -0.05 -13.48 -4.30
C CYS A 79 1.19 -13.86 -3.51
N ASP A 80 2.35 -13.46 -4.03
CA ASP A 80 3.62 -13.62 -3.33
C ASP A 80 3.93 -12.33 -2.57
N LEU A 81 3.29 -12.18 -1.42
CA LEU A 81 3.40 -10.97 -0.62
C LEU A 81 4.54 -11.06 0.38
N PRO A 82 5.18 -9.92 0.70
CA PRO A 82 6.20 -9.91 1.75
C PRO A 82 5.59 -10.20 3.12
N GLU A 83 6.41 -10.72 4.01
CA GLU A 83 5.97 -11.00 5.38
C GLU A 83 5.48 -9.73 6.06
N GLY A 84 4.37 -9.82 6.74
CA GLY A 84 3.76 -8.70 7.47
C GLY A 84 2.86 -7.82 6.63
N ALA A 85 2.82 -7.98 5.31
CA ALA A 85 1.89 -7.24 4.47
C ALA A 85 0.47 -7.74 4.69
N ARG A 86 -0.49 -6.82 4.67
CA ARG A 86 -1.90 -7.17 4.74
C ARG A 86 -2.53 -7.09 3.36
N PHE A 87 -3.50 -7.95 3.11
CA PHE A 87 -4.20 -8.01 1.85
C PHE A 87 -5.69 -7.78 2.07
N PHE A 88 -6.30 -6.94 1.25
CA PHE A 88 -7.73 -6.68 1.27
C PHE A 88 -8.31 -6.93 -0.11
N SER A 89 -9.40 -7.68 -0.17
CA SER A 89 -10.14 -7.86 -1.42
C SER A 89 -11.16 -6.76 -1.57
N LYS A 90 -11.32 -6.26 -2.79
CA LYS A 90 -12.37 -5.30 -3.10
C LYS A 90 -13.70 -6.01 -3.34
N PRO A 91 -14.82 -5.44 -2.96
CA PRO A 91 -14.93 -4.22 -2.17
C PRO A 91 -14.62 -4.49 -0.70
N TYR A 92 -14.09 -3.50 -0.03
CA TYR A 92 -13.84 -3.57 1.42
C TYR A 92 -14.54 -2.40 2.10
N HIS A 93 -14.84 -2.54 3.39
CA HIS A 93 -15.44 -1.46 4.16
C HIS A 93 -14.37 -0.48 4.62
N ASP A 94 -14.68 0.81 4.51
CA ASP A 94 -13.78 1.88 4.92
C ASP A 94 -13.35 1.71 6.37
N GLN A 95 -14.27 1.30 7.23
CA GLN A 95 -13.99 1.14 8.63
C GLN A 95 -13.02 -0.01 8.90
N VAL A 96 -13.10 -1.07 8.14
CA VAL A 96 -12.16 -2.18 8.25
C VAL A 96 -10.76 -1.74 7.84
N MET A 97 -10.66 -0.99 6.76
CA MET A 97 -9.38 -0.44 6.30
C MET A 97 -8.80 0.53 7.34
N HIS A 98 -9.63 1.42 7.86
CA HIS A 98 -9.20 2.37 8.88
C HIS A 98 -8.67 1.66 10.12
N SER A 99 -9.38 0.64 10.57
CA SER A 99 -8.95 -0.15 11.74
C SER A 99 -7.62 -0.83 11.49
N ALA A 100 -7.40 -1.37 10.29
CA ALA A 100 -6.14 -2.00 9.93
C ALA A 100 -4.99 -0.99 9.95
N ILE A 101 -5.22 0.20 9.42
CA ILE A 101 -4.21 1.26 9.41
C ILE A 101 -3.84 1.67 10.83
N GLU A 102 -4.83 1.90 11.68
CA GLU A 102 -4.58 2.29 13.07
C GLU A 102 -3.83 1.19 13.82
N GLU A 103 -4.20 -0.06 13.60
CA GLU A 103 -3.52 -1.19 14.22
C GLU A 103 -2.06 -1.28 13.79
N MET A 104 -1.79 -1.09 12.50
CA MET A 104 -0.43 -1.14 11.98
C MET A 104 0.42 0.02 12.47
N ARG A 105 -0.17 1.19 12.65
CA ARG A 105 0.54 2.36 13.17
C ARG A 105 0.90 2.22 14.65
N ALA A 106 0.11 1.47 15.38
CA ALA A 106 0.31 1.29 16.82
C ALA A 106 1.46 0.34 17.16
N ARG A 107 2.00 -0.37 16.20
CA ARG A 107 3.07 -1.35 16.42
C ARG A 107 4.44 -0.73 16.46
#